data_d1d21e0a7c609f24330b77b75e7bae25
#
_entry.id   d1d21e0a7c609f24330b77b75e7bae25
#
_cell.length_a   1.000
_cell.length_b   1.000
_cell.length_c   1.000
_cell.angle_alpha   90.00
_cell.angle_beta   90.00
_cell.angle_gamma   90.00
#
_symmetry.space_group_name_H-M   'P 1'
#
loop_
_entity.id
_entity.type
_entity.pdbx_description
1 polymer ?
#
loop_
_entity_poly.entity_id
_entity_poly.type
_entity_poly.pdbx_seq_one_letter_code
_entity_poly.pdbx_strand_id
1 'polypeptide(L)'
;MKSKIVFLVCIMFFIVACEKEQIPLEKPIEAPAPFSNDEKPEEKPEGTTEGQPEEKPEQQPEIQATLEKLSIAQLPHKTFYTLGEELNLNGFQLTGLYSDGKEYPVTVSPEHISGFSSEAPAEHLELTVNIEERQVNFIIQVAPVRVREGVLTEVLKGYSEITLPPNVTAIAPQVFQGNRQIAKVIMNEGLTSIGERAFFNSSIQEVVFPSTLKQLGQDIFYYCNQLKRADLSHTQITRLTSGIFVYADVEEVLLPSTLQSIEVQALMKTGKLKSVVIPQNVKYIGQEAFRESGIINVQLPNGISTIVDRAFYYCPNLTEVSTYGPVSDNAPDAMIQAYCFVGCPNLSRLEIPRSIRILGQGLITGNQKVNKLTIPSRVVRINFSAFDNTGVKEVIVEAVTPPATPEGEWYGFPKTVTSILVPAQAVEAYKTARGWNKFAEKIAARP
;
A
#
# COMPACT_ATOMS: atom_id res chain seq x y z
N MET A 1 -55.67 3.59 18.67
CA MET A 1 -55.37 4.46 17.52
C MET A 1 -53.87 4.59 17.42
N LYS A 2 -53.27 3.98 16.42
CA LYS A 2 -51.82 3.92 16.20
C LYS A 2 -51.46 5.02 15.19
N SER A 3 -50.69 6.00 15.61
CA SER A 3 -50.13 7.02 14.72
C SER A 3 -48.73 6.56 14.26
N LYS A 4 -48.58 6.28 12.96
CA LYS A 4 -47.31 6.01 12.29
C LYS A 4 -46.70 7.36 11.88
N ILE A 5 -45.54 7.69 12.42
CA ILE A 5 -44.71 8.79 11.94
C ILE A 5 -43.76 8.22 10.89
N VAL A 6 -43.95 8.65 9.64
CA VAL A 6 -43.07 8.35 8.51
C VAL A 6 -42.02 9.44 8.47
N PHE A 7 -40.74 9.06 8.66
CA PHE A 7 -39.60 9.95 8.40
C PHE A 7 -39.26 9.91 6.91
N LEU A 8 -39.56 11.02 6.23
CA LEU A 8 -39.15 11.26 4.85
C LEU A 8 -37.70 11.82 4.88
N VAL A 9 -36.75 11.05 4.40
CA VAL A 9 -35.37 11.52 4.21
C VAL A 9 -35.25 12.21 2.87
N CYS A 10 -35.18 13.54 2.88
CA CYS A 10 -34.82 14.35 1.70
C CYS A 10 -33.32 14.19 1.41
N ILE A 11 -32.99 13.49 0.34
CA ILE A 11 -31.66 13.50 -0.27
C ILE A 11 -31.62 14.70 -1.22
N MET A 12 -31.00 15.79 -0.80
CA MET A 12 -30.63 16.89 -1.72
C MET A 12 -29.31 16.54 -2.41
N PHE A 13 -29.39 16.25 -3.70
CA PHE A 13 -28.24 16.25 -4.60
C PHE A 13 -27.84 17.70 -4.90
N PHE A 14 -26.70 18.15 -4.39
CA PHE A 14 -26.02 19.32 -4.92
C PHE A 14 -25.19 18.90 -6.12
N ILE A 15 -25.70 19.20 -7.30
CA ILE A 15 -24.92 19.18 -8.54
C ILE A 15 -24.16 20.52 -8.57
N VAL A 16 -22.87 20.50 -8.24
CA VAL A 16 -21.97 21.61 -8.56
C VAL A 16 -21.46 21.37 -9.96
N ALA A 17 -21.94 22.18 -10.90
CA ALA A 17 -21.38 22.27 -12.24
C ALA A 17 -19.95 22.82 -12.16
N CYS A 18 -18.97 21.98 -12.41
CA CYS A 18 -17.58 22.40 -12.58
C CYS A 18 -17.41 22.76 -14.07
N GLU A 19 -17.27 24.05 -14.37
CA GLU A 19 -16.85 24.52 -15.68
C GLU A 19 -15.47 23.93 -16.02
N LYS A 20 -15.41 23.28 -17.16
CA LYS A 20 -14.16 22.77 -17.73
C LYS A 20 -13.35 23.93 -18.31
N GLU A 21 -12.33 24.38 -17.59
CA GLU A 21 -11.23 25.09 -18.25
C GLU A 21 -10.50 24.12 -19.17
N GLN A 22 -10.54 24.42 -20.47
CA GLN A 22 -9.81 23.71 -21.50
C GLN A 22 -8.32 24.10 -21.40
N ILE A 23 -7.50 23.17 -20.95
CA ILE A 23 -6.03 23.24 -21.10
C ILE A 23 -5.72 22.97 -22.57
N PRO A 24 -4.92 23.83 -23.26
CA PRO A 24 -4.56 23.59 -24.63
C PRO A 24 -3.71 22.34 -24.78
N LEU A 25 -4.09 21.46 -25.69
CA LEU A 25 -3.32 20.28 -26.10
C LEU A 25 -1.99 20.76 -26.73
N GLU A 26 -0.88 20.46 -26.07
CA GLU A 26 0.44 20.54 -26.69
C GLU A 26 0.50 19.55 -27.86
N LYS A 27 1.01 20.05 -29.00
CA LYS A 27 1.19 19.27 -30.22
C LYS A 27 2.14 18.09 -29.98
N PRO A 28 1.92 16.93 -30.63
CA PRO A 28 2.85 15.81 -30.58
C PRO A 28 4.22 16.23 -31.15
N ILE A 29 5.28 15.88 -30.41
CA ILE A 29 6.66 16.01 -30.90
C ILE A 29 6.83 14.98 -32.03
N GLU A 30 7.09 15.45 -33.23
CA GLU A 30 7.44 14.63 -34.40
C GLU A 30 8.75 13.87 -34.13
N ALA A 31 8.73 12.57 -34.40
CA ALA A 31 9.92 11.73 -34.37
C ALA A 31 10.90 12.18 -35.47
N PRO A 32 12.22 12.18 -35.21
CA PRO A 32 13.19 12.52 -36.24
C PRO A 32 13.19 11.49 -37.38
N ALA A 33 13.16 11.98 -38.60
CA ALA A 33 13.22 11.20 -39.84
C ALA A 33 14.52 10.37 -39.93
N PRO A 34 14.49 9.18 -40.56
CA PRO A 34 15.69 8.40 -40.78
C PRO A 34 16.60 9.07 -41.79
N PHE A 35 17.88 9.12 -41.46
CA PHE A 35 18.92 9.62 -42.37
C PHE A 35 19.01 8.75 -43.64
N SER A 36 18.78 9.34 -44.80
CA SER A 36 19.08 8.76 -46.10
C SER A 36 20.56 8.97 -46.38
N ASN A 37 21.32 7.90 -46.41
CA ASN A 37 22.67 7.90 -47.04
C ASN A 37 22.52 7.46 -48.46
N ASP A 38 22.31 8.43 -49.38
CA ASP A 38 22.64 8.29 -50.78
C ASP A 38 24.02 8.93 -50.98
N GLU A 39 25.06 8.15 -50.87
CA GLU A 39 26.35 8.44 -51.49
C GLU A 39 26.77 7.29 -52.41
N LYS A 40 26.82 7.61 -53.70
CA LYS A 40 27.25 6.81 -54.82
C LYS A 40 28.79 6.69 -54.78
N PRO A 41 29.40 5.49 -54.78
CA PRO A 41 30.87 5.37 -54.89
C PRO A 41 31.30 5.62 -56.35
N GLU A 42 32.25 6.51 -56.50
CA GLU A 42 33.03 6.72 -57.74
C GLU A 42 33.90 5.50 -58.04
N GLU A 43 33.89 5.09 -59.32
CA GLU A 43 34.82 4.11 -59.89
C GLU A 43 36.23 4.67 -59.94
N LYS A 44 37.21 3.87 -59.49
CA LYS A 44 38.61 3.90 -59.95
C LYS A 44 39.34 2.58 -59.74
N PRO A 45 40.45 2.34 -60.45
CA PRO A 45 40.54 1.29 -61.48
C PRO A 45 41.35 0.07 -61.01
N GLU A 46 41.24 -0.99 -61.82
CA GLU A 46 41.92 -2.28 -61.73
C GLU A 46 43.38 -2.25 -61.30
N GLY A 47 43.70 -2.95 -60.25
CA GLY A 47 45.03 -3.38 -59.88
C GLY A 47 45.04 -4.89 -59.66
N THR A 48 45.60 -5.60 -60.60
CA THR A 48 45.91 -7.03 -60.56
C THR A 48 46.77 -7.35 -59.36
N THR A 49 46.32 -8.24 -58.48
CA THR A 49 47.16 -9.01 -57.54
C THR A 49 46.68 -10.45 -57.43
N GLU A 50 47.63 -11.31 -57.57
CA GLU A 50 47.63 -12.74 -57.63
C GLU A 50 46.82 -13.43 -56.53
N GLY A 51 46.24 -14.58 -56.92
CA GLY A 51 45.41 -15.45 -56.08
C GLY A 51 46.08 -15.93 -54.80
N GLN A 52 45.39 -15.68 -53.70
CA GLN A 52 45.47 -16.59 -52.53
C GLN A 52 44.37 -17.63 -52.66
N PRO A 53 44.63 -18.90 -52.29
CA PRO A 53 43.63 -19.94 -52.36
C PRO A 53 42.48 -19.64 -51.38
N GLU A 54 41.26 -19.67 -51.86
CA GLU A 54 40.06 -19.70 -51.02
C GLU A 54 40.18 -20.90 -50.05
N GLU A 55 40.35 -20.61 -48.76
CA GLU A 55 40.11 -21.63 -47.72
C GLU A 55 38.62 -21.99 -47.80
N LYS A 56 38.36 -23.20 -48.27
CA LYS A 56 37.06 -23.87 -48.14
C LYS A 56 36.67 -23.79 -46.66
N PRO A 57 35.40 -23.42 -46.34
CA PRO A 57 34.93 -23.59 -44.95
C PRO A 57 35.19 -25.03 -44.54
N GLU A 58 35.93 -25.22 -43.45
CA GLU A 58 36.14 -26.53 -42.83
C GLU A 58 34.76 -27.18 -42.64
N GLN A 59 34.50 -28.22 -43.43
CA GLN A 59 33.38 -29.10 -43.18
C GLN A 59 33.63 -29.69 -41.78
N GLN A 60 32.74 -29.39 -40.84
CA GLN A 60 32.70 -30.12 -39.57
C GLN A 60 32.77 -31.60 -39.90
N PRO A 61 33.64 -32.37 -39.25
CA PRO A 61 33.79 -33.81 -39.56
C PRO A 61 32.41 -34.48 -39.33
N GLU A 62 31.90 -35.14 -40.39
CA GLU A 62 30.75 -36.01 -40.25
C GLU A 62 31.11 -37.05 -39.19
N ILE A 63 30.48 -36.94 -38.02
CA ILE A 63 30.67 -37.91 -36.93
C ILE A 63 29.98 -39.17 -37.37
N GLN A 64 30.77 -40.18 -37.85
CA GLN A 64 30.25 -41.53 -38.15
C GLN A 64 29.93 -42.34 -36.90
N ALA A 65 30.15 -41.74 -35.70
CA ALA A 65 29.87 -42.36 -34.41
C ALA A 65 28.37 -42.27 -34.09
N THR A 66 27.79 -43.34 -33.55
CA THR A 66 26.38 -43.39 -33.14
C THR A 66 26.20 -42.86 -31.72
N LEU A 67 25.13 -42.17 -31.45
CA LEU A 67 24.78 -41.66 -30.11
C LEU A 67 24.46 -42.84 -29.17
N GLU A 68 25.23 -43.03 -28.10
CA GLU A 68 25.03 -44.11 -27.11
C GLU A 68 24.25 -43.66 -25.89
N LYS A 69 24.53 -42.43 -25.43
CA LYS A 69 23.89 -41.85 -24.22
C LYS A 69 23.67 -40.38 -24.38
N LEU A 70 22.51 -39.88 -23.90
CA LEU A 70 22.17 -38.46 -23.82
C LEU A 70 22.22 -37.98 -22.37
N SER A 71 22.78 -36.81 -22.15
CA SER A 71 22.91 -36.19 -20.83
C SER A 71 22.57 -34.71 -20.88
N ILE A 72 22.00 -34.17 -19.79
CA ILE A 72 21.72 -32.73 -19.65
C ILE A 72 22.96 -32.04 -19.09
N ALA A 73 23.60 -31.19 -19.87
CA ALA A 73 24.70 -30.34 -19.41
C ALA A 73 24.20 -29.09 -18.67
N GLN A 74 23.11 -28.52 -19.15
CA GLN A 74 22.47 -27.37 -18.51
C GLN A 74 20.96 -27.39 -18.75
N LEU A 75 20.15 -27.17 -17.67
CA LEU A 75 18.71 -27.00 -17.79
C LEU A 75 18.36 -25.72 -18.53
N PRO A 76 17.16 -25.61 -19.14
CA PRO A 76 16.65 -24.35 -19.66
C PRO A 76 16.66 -23.28 -18.59
N HIS A 77 16.90 -22.03 -18.97
CA HIS A 77 16.82 -20.90 -18.03
C HIS A 77 15.41 -20.75 -17.42
N LYS A 78 14.38 -21.25 -18.12
CA LYS A 78 13.00 -21.26 -17.64
C LYS A 78 12.54 -22.69 -17.35
N THR A 79 12.35 -22.98 -16.06
CA THR A 79 11.79 -24.25 -15.56
C THR A 79 10.48 -24.05 -14.80
N PHE A 80 10.03 -22.78 -14.66
CA PHE A 80 8.78 -22.40 -14.01
C PHE A 80 7.87 -21.69 -15.03
N TYR A 81 6.68 -22.24 -15.23
CA TYR A 81 5.68 -21.78 -16.19
C TYR A 81 4.39 -21.36 -15.51
N THR A 82 3.60 -20.57 -16.22
CA THR A 82 2.22 -20.23 -15.87
C THR A 82 1.26 -20.76 -16.95
N LEU A 83 -0.03 -20.74 -16.66
CA LEU A 83 -1.04 -21.29 -17.59
C LEU A 83 -1.01 -20.59 -18.94
N GLY A 84 -0.96 -21.39 -20.00
CA GLY A 84 -0.99 -20.97 -21.40
C GLY A 84 0.32 -20.40 -21.93
N GLU A 85 1.44 -20.57 -21.21
CA GLU A 85 2.77 -20.22 -21.73
C GLU A 85 3.32 -21.31 -22.65
N GLU A 86 4.12 -20.91 -23.63
CA GLU A 86 4.82 -21.80 -24.55
C GLU A 86 6.14 -22.29 -23.94
N LEU A 87 6.60 -23.48 -24.39
CA LEU A 87 7.88 -24.04 -24.00
C LEU A 87 9.03 -23.13 -24.47
N ASN A 88 9.94 -22.84 -23.55
CA ASN A 88 11.14 -22.03 -23.81
C ASN A 88 12.38 -22.83 -23.44
N LEU A 89 13.20 -23.15 -24.46
CA LEU A 89 14.43 -23.94 -24.31
C LEU A 89 15.69 -23.06 -24.24
N ASN A 90 15.59 -21.75 -24.11
CA ASN A 90 16.76 -20.86 -24.02
C ASN A 90 17.69 -21.27 -22.90
N GLY A 91 18.97 -21.49 -23.24
CA GLY A 91 19.98 -21.92 -22.28
C GLY A 91 20.02 -23.46 -22.05
N PHE A 92 19.12 -24.23 -22.67
CA PHE A 92 19.14 -25.69 -22.57
C PHE A 92 20.32 -26.27 -23.33
N GLN A 93 21.14 -27.06 -22.67
CA GLN A 93 22.33 -27.71 -23.28
C GLN A 93 22.33 -29.20 -23.01
N LEU A 94 22.53 -29.98 -24.08
CA LEU A 94 22.68 -31.42 -24.03
C LEU A 94 24.07 -31.83 -24.47
N THR A 95 24.55 -32.95 -23.91
CA THR A 95 25.78 -33.64 -24.32
C THR A 95 25.46 -35.08 -24.66
N GLY A 96 25.92 -35.51 -25.79
CA GLY A 96 25.84 -36.94 -26.22
C GLY A 96 27.18 -37.63 -26.09
N LEU A 97 27.20 -38.79 -25.44
CA LEU A 97 28.32 -39.76 -25.51
C LEU A 97 28.12 -40.60 -26.77
N TYR A 98 29.13 -40.65 -27.61
CA TYR A 98 29.09 -41.37 -28.88
C TYR A 98 29.98 -42.63 -28.84
N SER A 99 29.78 -43.53 -29.79
CA SER A 99 30.48 -44.83 -29.88
C SER A 99 32.00 -44.72 -30.08
N ASP A 100 32.53 -43.55 -30.35
CA ASP A 100 33.95 -43.23 -30.34
C ASP A 100 34.52 -42.92 -28.94
N GLY A 101 33.66 -42.98 -27.90
CA GLY A 101 34.01 -42.72 -26.51
C GLY A 101 34.11 -41.22 -26.15
N LYS A 102 33.74 -40.31 -27.06
CA LYS A 102 33.80 -38.88 -26.84
C LYS A 102 32.42 -38.27 -26.61
N GLU A 103 32.41 -37.12 -25.95
CA GLU A 103 31.22 -36.34 -25.72
C GLU A 103 31.18 -35.14 -26.68
N TYR A 104 29.99 -34.92 -27.30
CA TYR A 104 29.76 -33.79 -28.19
C TYR A 104 28.47 -33.06 -27.80
N PRO A 105 28.39 -31.73 -28.01
CA PRO A 105 27.14 -30.99 -27.86
C PRO A 105 26.06 -31.52 -28.82
N VAL A 106 24.84 -31.67 -28.31
CA VAL A 106 23.66 -32.10 -29.08
C VAL A 106 22.66 -30.97 -29.18
N THR A 107 22.26 -30.64 -30.41
CA THR A 107 21.25 -29.62 -30.66
C THR A 107 19.87 -30.13 -30.28
N VAL A 108 19.14 -29.34 -29.53
CA VAL A 108 17.76 -29.60 -29.11
C VAL A 108 16.80 -28.54 -29.66
N SER A 109 15.66 -29.00 -30.15
CA SER A 109 14.53 -28.15 -30.62
C SER A 109 13.25 -28.63 -29.95
N PRO A 110 12.16 -27.84 -29.99
CA PRO A 110 10.89 -28.20 -29.33
C PRO A 110 10.30 -29.53 -29.78
N GLU A 111 10.51 -29.93 -31.03
CA GLU A 111 10.05 -31.20 -31.57
C GLU A 111 10.70 -32.45 -30.90
N HIS A 112 11.88 -32.28 -30.30
CA HIS A 112 12.53 -33.33 -29.52
C HIS A 112 11.93 -33.49 -28.12
N ILE A 113 11.05 -32.57 -27.68
CA ILE A 113 10.48 -32.56 -26.33
C ILE A 113 9.05 -33.09 -26.36
N SER A 114 8.79 -34.08 -25.51
CA SER A 114 7.43 -34.59 -25.26
C SER A 114 7.01 -34.36 -23.82
N GLY A 115 5.69 -34.34 -23.57
CA GLY A 115 5.11 -34.19 -22.23
C GLY A 115 4.84 -32.75 -21.79
N PHE A 116 5.23 -31.71 -22.56
CA PHE A 116 4.94 -30.34 -22.21
C PHE A 116 3.45 -30.01 -22.38
N SER A 117 2.85 -29.47 -21.32
CA SER A 117 1.55 -28.82 -21.35
C SER A 117 1.51 -27.76 -20.26
N SER A 118 1.06 -26.57 -20.59
CA SER A 118 0.75 -25.48 -19.64
C SER A 118 -0.74 -25.22 -19.50
N GLU A 119 -1.59 -26.11 -20.01
CA GLU A 119 -3.07 -25.98 -19.91
C GLU A 119 -3.59 -26.28 -18.49
N ALA A 120 -2.84 -27.08 -17.72
CA ALA A 120 -3.16 -27.41 -16.33
C ALA A 120 -1.94 -27.23 -15.42
N PRO A 121 -2.15 -26.89 -14.14
CA PRO A 121 -1.08 -26.77 -13.17
C PRO A 121 -0.43 -28.11 -12.86
N ALA A 122 0.88 -28.09 -12.65
CA ALA A 122 1.65 -29.26 -12.22
C ALA A 122 2.85 -28.82 -11.36
N GLU A 123 3.01 -29.40 -10.17
CA GLU A 123 4.18 -29.16 -9.33
C GLU A 123 5.44 -29.83 -9.90
N HIS A 124 5.26 -30.99 -10.56
CA HIS A 124 6.32 -31.77 -11.15
C HIS A 124 5.84 -32.28 -12.50
N LEU A 125 6.05 -31.53 -13.58
CA LEU A 125 5.79 -31.97 -14.94
C LEU A 125 7.08 -32.49 -15.53
N GLU A 126 7.14 -33.81 -15.74
CA GLU A 126 8.28 -34.45 -16.34
C GLU A 126 8.23 -34.31 -17.87
N LEU A 127 9.29 -33.76 -18.44
CA LEU A 127 9.48 -33.64 -19.88
C LEU A 127 10.55 -34.63 -20.33
N THR A 128 10.30 -35.31 -21.46
CA THR A 128 11.23 -36.25 -22.06
C THR A 128 11.83 -35.63 -23.32
N VAL A 129 13.14 -35.63 -23.38
CA VAL A 129 13.91 -35.30 -24.58
C VAL A 129 14.20 -36.60 -25.34
N ASN A 130 13.85 -36.65 -26.63
CA ASN A 130 14.06 -37.79 -27.49
C ASN A 130 14.95 -37.40 -28.67
N ILE A 131 16.14 -37.99 -28.77
CA ILE A 131 17.06 -37.75 -29.88
C ILE A 131 17.72 -39.12 -30.24
N GLU A 132 17.59 -39.54 -31.50
CA GLU A 132 18.17 -40.79 -32.00
C GLU A 132 17.90 -42.01 -31.09
N GLU A 133 16.64 -42.17 -30.67
CA GLU A 133 16.17 -43.25 -29.76
C GLU A 133 16.80 -43.20 -28.35
N ARG A 134 17.52 -42.15 -27.99
CA ARG A 134 18.03 -41.91 -26.64
C ARG A 134 17.13 -40.90 -25.94
N GLN A 135 16.94 -41.11 -24.64
CA GLN A 135 16.06 -40.30 -23.83
C GLN A 135 16.76 -39.76 -22.60
N VAL A 136 16.39 -38.50 -22.21
CA VAL A 136 16.71 -37.93 -20.91
C VAL A 136 15.56 -37.09 -20.45
N ASN A 137 15.26 -37.10 -19.14
CA ASN A 137 14.13 -36.42 -18.56
C ASN A 137 14.58 -35.21 -17.73
N PHE A 138 13.71 -34.18 -17.65
CA PHE A 138 13.85 -33.09 -16.71
C PHE A 138 12.47 -32.64 -16.24
N ILE A 139 12.45 -31.96 -15.10
CA ILE A 139 11.19 -31.54 -14.45
C ILE A 139 11.04 -30.05 -14.57
N ILE A 140 9.82 -29.61 -14.87
CA ILE A 140 9.37 -28.23 -14.81
C ILE A 140 8.17 -28.11 -13.87
N GLN A 141 7.79 -26.86 -13.57
CA GLN A 141 6.60 -26.56 -12.77
C GLN A 141 5.65 -25.68 -13.57
N VAL A 142 4.35 -25.90 -13.44
CA VAL A 142 3.28 -25.05 -13.98
C VAL A 142 2.43 -24.54 -12.83
N ALA A 143 2.50 -23.25 -12.54
CA ALA A 143 1.73 -22.64 -11.47
C ALA A 143 0.24 -22.47 -11.83
N PRO A 144 -0.68 -22.51 -10.84
CA PRO A 144 -2.12 -22.36 -11.05
C PRO A 144 -2.54 -20.88 -11.31
N VAL A 145 -1.74 -20.14 -12.07
CA VAL A 145 -1.94 -18.72 -12.33
C VAL A 145 -1.71 -18.39 -13.80
N ARG A 146 -2.37 -17.35 -14.28
CA ARG A 146 -2.13 -16.77 -15.60
C ARG A 146 -1.46 -15.41 -15.46
N VAL A 147 -0.35 -15.24 -16.15
CA VAL A 147 0.42 -13.98 -16.20
C VAL A 147 0.46 -13.48 -17.64
N ARG A 148 0.18 -12.20 -17.83
CA ARG A 148 0.28 -11.53 -19.14
C ARG A 148 1.12 -10.27 -18.97
N GLU A 149 2.19 -10.15 -19.71
CA GLU A 149 3.10 -8.99 -19.67
C GLU A 149 3.53 -8.61 -18.23
N GLY A 150 3.85 -9.60 -17.41
CA GLY A 150 4.21 -9.40 -16.00
C GLY A 150 3.06 -9.12 -15.05
N VAL A 151 1.80 -9.09 -15.53
CA VAL A 151 0.62 -8.88 -14.70
C VAL A 151 -0.07 -10.19 -14.39
N LEU A 152 -0.25 -10.51 -13.11
CA LEU A 152 -1.11 -11.62 -12.65
C LEU A 152 -2.56 -11.28 -12.95
N THR A 153 -3.20 -12.00 -13.87
CA THR A 153 -4.57 -11.72 -14.33
C THR A 153 -5.60 -12.72 -13.87
N GLU A 154 -5.18 -13.94 -13.51
CA GLU A 154 -6.09 -15.02 -13.10
C GLU A 154 -5.40 -15.95 -12.12
N VAL A 155 -6.17 -16.49 -11.18
CA VAL A 155 -5.77 -17.54 -10.26
C VAL A 155 -6.83 -18.62 -10.28
N LEU A 156 -6.42 -19.88 -10.51
CA LEU A 156 -7.34 -21.01 -10.47
C LEU A 156 -7.85 -21.27 -9.05
N LYS A 157 -9.09 -21.71 -8.96
CA LYS A 157 -9.70 -22.16 -7.69
C LYS A 157 -9.15 -23.53 -7.29
N GLY A 158 -9.25 -23.86 -6.01
CA GLY A 158 -8.82 -25.14 -5.48
C GLY A 158 -7.48 -25.14 -4.75
N TYR A 159 -6.74 -24.02 -4.80
CA TYR A 159 -5.43 -23.87 -4.16
C TYR A 159 -5.55 -23.04 -2.90
N SER A 160 -4.96 -23.54 -1.79
CA SER A 160 -4.91 -22.83 -0.51
C SER A 160 -3.68 -21.95 -0.35
N GLU A 161 -2.61 -22.26 -1.07
CA GLU A 161 -1.36 -21.51 -1.08
C GLU A 161 -0.89 -21.27 -2.51
N ILE A 162 -0.37 -20.09 -2.78
CA ILE A 162 0.20 -19.70 -4.07
C ILE A 162 1.47 -18.89 -3.83
N THR A 163 2.54 -19.32 -4.48
CA THR A 163 3.77 -18.54 -4.66
C THR A 163 3.74 -17.90 -6.04
N LEU A 164 3.88 -16.59 -6.09
CA LEU A 164 3.88 -15.87 -7.37
C LEU A 164 5.16 -16.12 -8.15
N PRO A 165 5.06 -16.33 -9.49
CA PRO A 165 6.21 -16.46 -10.37
C PRO A 165 7.14 -15.23 -10.30
N PRO A 166 8.45 -15.41 -10.52
CA PRO A 166 9.44 -14.33 -10.39
C PRO A 166 9.26 -13.19 -11.41
N ASN A 167 8.57 -13.45 -12.52
CA ASN A 167 8.28 -12.47 -13.59
C ASN A 167 7.03 -11.62 -13.31
N VAL A 168 6.32 -11.82 -12.19
CA VAL A 168 5.15 -11.02 -11.83
C VAL A 168 5.58 -9.69 -11.26
N THR A 169 5.20 -8.59 -11.92
CA THR A 169 5.48 -7.21 -11.50
C THR A 169 4.25 -6.50 -10.95
N ALA A 170 3.05 -6.99 -11.29
CA ALA A 170 1.78 -6.44 -10.81
C ALA A 170 0.72 -7.53 -10.61
N ILE A 171 -0.20 -7.30 -9.66
CA ILE A 171 -1.44 -8.06 -9.49
C ILE A 171 -2.58 -7.21 -10.04
N ALA A 172 -3.35 -7.77 -11.00
CA ALA A 172 -4.51 -7.07 -11.56
C ALA A 172 -5.62 -6.86 -10.51
N PRO A 173 -6.54 -5.92 -10.72
CA PRO A 173 -7.69 -5.75 -9.85
C PRO A 173 -8.50 -7.05 -9.71
N GLN A 174 -8.99 -7.30 -8.49
CA GLN A 174 -9.96 -8.36 -8.17
C GLN A 174 -9.50 -9.81 -8.37
N VAL A 175 -8.23 -10.08 -8.63
CA VAL A 175 -7.71 -11.43 -8.98
C VAL A 175 -8.07 -12.51 -7.94
N PHE A 176 -8.00 -12.19 -6.65
CA PHE A 176 -8.37 -13.11 -5.55
C PHE A 176 -9.72 -12.74 -4.92
N GLN A 177 -10.52 -11.86 -5.56
CA GLN A 177 -11.80 -11.42 -5.00
C GLN A 177 -12.73 -12.61 -4.76
N GLY A 178 -13.26 -12.70 -3.54
CA GLY A 178 -14.19 -13.75 -3.14
C GLY A 178 -13.60 -15.16 -3.13
N ASN A 179 -12.29 -15.33 -3.29
CA ASN A 179 -11.64 -16.63 -3.22
C ASN A 179 -11.67 -17.16 -1.78
N ARG A 180 -12.51 -18.18 -1.53
CA ARG A 180 -12.72 -18.77 -0.21
C ARG A 180 -11.76 -19.91 0.12
N GLN A 181 -10.88 -20.27 -0.80
CA GLN A 181 -9.96 -21.39 -0.65
C GLN A 181 -8.53 -20.90 -0.37
N ILE A 182 -8.16 -19.72 -0.89
CA ILE A 182 -6.83 -19.16 -0.69
C ILE A 182 -6.60 -18.77 0.78
N ALA A 183 -5.58 -19.35 1.38
CA ALA A 183 -5.16 -19.03 2.74
C ALA A 183 -3.84 -18.26 2.77
N LYS A 184 -2.93 -18.53 1.81
CA LYS A 184 -1.62 -17.92 1.79
C LYS A 184 -1.19 -17.50 0.39
N VAL A 185 -0.60 -16.31 0.28
CA VAL A 185 0.05 -15.83 -0.95
C VAL A 185 1.44 -15.31 -0.61
N ILE A 186 2.45 -15.90 -1.26
CA ILE A 186 3.84 -15.48 -1.20
C ILE A 186 4.13 -14.67 -2.47
N MET A 187 4.36 -13.37 -2.29
CA MET A 187 4.67 -12.46 -3.40
C MET A 187 6.17 -12.48 -3.66
N ASN A 188 6.55 -12.47 -4.94
CA ASN A 188 7.95 -12.46 -5.38
C ASN A 188 8.59 -11.08 -5.22
N GLU A 189 9.88 -11.03 -5.00
CA GLU A 189 10.67 -9.81 -5.18
C GLU A 189 10.64 -9.41 -6.67
N GLY A 190 10.28 -8.17 -6.94
CA GLY A 190 9.96 -7.65 -8.28
C GLY A 190 8.51 -7.21 -8.43
N LEU A 191 7.58 -7.70 -7.58
CA LEU A 191 6.22 -7.18 -7.53
C LEU A 191 6.23 -5.73 -7.02
N THR A 192 5.69 -4.80 -7.80
CA THR A 192 5.68 -3.37 -7.48
C THR A 192 4.29 -2.82 -7.16
N SER A 193 3.23 -3.51 -7.61
CA SER A 193 1.85 -3.03 -7.43
C SER A 193 0.83 -4.13 -7.22
N ILE A 194 -0.20 -3.81 -6.41
CA ILE A 194 -1.38 -4.65 -6.16
C ILE A 194 -2.61 -3.84 -6.55
N GLY A 195 -3.44 -4.40 -7.45
CA GLY A 195 -4.65 -3.77 -7.95
C GLY A 195 -5.77 -3.61 -6.93
N GLU A 196 -6.75 -2.76 -7.28
CA GLU A 196 -7.94 -2.51 -6.46
C GLU A 196 -8.69 -3.82 -6.18
N ARG A 197 -9.13 -3.99 -4.91
CA ARG A 197 -9.93 -5.16 -4.47
C ARG A 197 -9.28 -6.51 -4.75
N ALA A 198 -7.96 -6.57 -4.90
CA ALA A 198 -7.29 -7.81 -5.29
C ALA A 198 -7.67 -8.99 -4.40
N PHE A 199 -7.80 -8.80 -3.10
CA PHE A 199 -8.18 -9.83 -2.12
C PHE A 199 -9.55 -9.57 -1.47
N PHE A 200 -10.37 -8.66 -2.01
CA PHE A 200 -11.67 -8.29 -1.45
C PHE A 200 -12.50 -9.52 -1.08
N ASN A 201 -12.94 -9.61 0.18
CA ASN A 201 -13.81 -10.69 0.69
C ASN A 201 -13.23 -12.10 0.43
N SER A 202 -11.91 -12.27 0.45
CA SER A 202 -11.24 -13.57 0.36
C SER A 202 -11.04 -14.21 1.73
N SER A 203 -10.66 -15.50 1.77
CA SER A 203 -10.29 -16.20 3.00
C SER A 203 -8.80 -16.14 3.31
N ILE A 204 -8.09 -15.17 2.73
CA ILE A 204 -6.66 -15.00 2.96
C ILE A 204 -6.32 -14.85 4.46
N GLN A 205 -5.32 -15.59 4.92
CA GLN A 205 -4.84 -15.60 6.30
C GLN A 205 -3.45 -14.98 6.44
N GLU A 206 -2.61 -15.21 5.42
CA GLU A 206 -1.22 -14.75 5.38
C GLU A 206 -0.86 -14.19 4.01
N VAL A 207 -0.23 -13.03 4.01
CA VAL A 207 0.37 -12.42 2.83
C VAL A 207 1.81 -12.05 3.16
N VAL A 208 2.75 -12.55 2.37
CA VAL A 208 4.15 -12.14 2.44
C VAL A 208 4.39 -11.09 1.35
N PHE A 209 4.57 -9.84 1.79
CA PHE A 209 4.80 -8.70 0.89
C PHE A 209 6.29 -8.58 0.54
N PRO A 210 6.66 -8.24 -0.71
CA PRO A 210 8.05 -8.02 -1.09
C PRO A 210 8.53 -6.61 -0.75
N SER A 211 9.84 -6.46 -0.63
CA SER A 211 10.47 -5.17 -0.38
C SER A 211 10.33 -4.18 -1.55
N THR A 212 10.04 -4.68 -2.74
CA THR A 212 9.86 -3.90 -3.97
C THR A 212 8.48 -3.26 -4.12
N LEU A 213 7.51 -3.59 -3.25
CA LEU A 213 6.13 -3.12 -3.34
C LEU A 213 6.03 -1.60 -3.09
N LYS A 214 5.47 -0.86 -4.05
CA LYS A 214 5.34 0.61 -4.04
C LYS A 214 3.91 1.12 -4.08
N GLN A 215 3.02 0.36 -4.72
CA GLN A 215 1.66 0.83 -5.00
C GLN A 215 0.62 -0.18 -4.54
N LEU A 216 -0.39 0.33 -3.87
CA LEU A 216 -1.56 -0.42 -3.41
C LEU A 216 -2.82 0.18 -4.03
N GLY A 217 -3.71 -0.66 -4.53
CA GLY A 217 -5.08 -0.27 -4.90
C GLY A 217 -5.95 0.00 -3.68
N GLN A 218 -7.20 0.41 -3.89
CA GLN A 218 -8.18 0.58 -2.81
C GLN A 218 -8.81 -0.77 -2.44
N ASP A 219 -9.38 -0.86 -1.23
CA ASP A 219 -10.21 -1.98 -0.75
C ASP A 219 -9.53 -3.38 -0.85
N ILE A 220 -8.19 -3.46 -0.87
CA ILE A 220 -7.48 -4.72 -1.17
C ILE A 220 -7.94 -5.85 -0.25
N PHE A 221 -7.97 -5.64 1.07
CA PHE A 221 -8.33 -6.64 2.08
C PHE A 221 -9.67 -6.36 2.76
N TYR A 222 -10.56 -5.64 2.07
CA TYR A 222 -11.90 -5.36 2.57
C TYR A 222 -12.67 -6.67 2.81
N TYR A 223 -13.25 -6.86 4.02
CA TYR A 223 -13.88 -8.11 4.47
C TYR A 223 -12.97 -9.35 4.52
N CYS A 224 -11.66 -9.19 4.64
CA CYS A 224 -10.75 -10.33 4.86
C CYS A 224 -10.73 -10.76 6.33
N ASN A 225 -11.78 -11.49 6.77
CA ASN A 225 -11.98 -11.83 8.18
C ASN A 225 -11.03 -12.92 8.70
N GLN A 226 -10.18 -13.50 7.85
CA GLN A 226 -9.18 -14.49 8.26
C GLN A 226 -7.76 -13.90 8.35
N LEU A 227 -7.53 -12.72 7.77
CA LEU A 227 -6.22 -12.06 7.79
C LEU A 227 -5.93 -11.53 9.21
N LYS A 228 -4.89 -12.08 9.86
CA LYS A 228 -4.52 -11.71 11.24
C LYS A 228 -3.40 -10.69 11.30
N ARG A 229 -2.47 -10.74 10.36
CA ARG A 229 -1.29 -9.90 10.35
C ARG A 229 -1.01 -9.39 8.94
N ALA A 230 -0.73 -8.10 8.84
CA ALA A 230 -0.25 -7.46 7.62
C ALA A 230 1.08 -6.76 7.91
N ASP A 231 2.18 -7.34 7.46
CA ASP A 231 3.52 -6.77 7.63
C ASP A 231 3.96 -6.04 6.37
N LEU A 232 3.74 -4.73 6.35
CA LEU A 232 4.14 -3.83 5.27
C LEU A 232 5.46 -3.10 5.59
N SER A 233 6.13 -3.42 6.71
CA SER A 233 7.28 -2.67 7.24
C SER A 233 8.48 -2.60 6.29
N HIS A 234 8.63 -3.60 5.43
CA HIS A 234 9.74 -3.70 4.46
C HIS A 234 9.41 -3.06 3.11
N THR A 235 8.16 -2.71 2.87
CA THR A 235 7.71 -2.18 1.58
C THR A 235 8.12 -0.73 1.36
N GLN A 236 8.00 -0.27 0.12
CA GLN A 236 8.28 1.11 -0.28
C GLN A 236 7.01 1.94 -0.48
N ILE A 237 5.87 1.49 0.05
CA ILE A 237 4.62 2.25 -0.08
C ILE A 237 4.72 3.58 0.66
N THR A 238 4.12 4.61 0.08
CA THR A 238 4.01 5.94 0.68
C THR A 238 2.61 6.26 1.16
N ARG A 239 1.62 5.46 0.78
CA ARG A 239 0.21 5.63 1.13
C ARG A 239 -0.41 4.31 1.57
N LEU A 240 -1.09 4.32 2.71
CA LEU A 240 -2.01 3.26 3.10
C LEU A 240 -3.38 3.62 2.51
N THR A 241 -3.77 2.95 1.44
CA THR A 241 -4.88 3.35 0.57
C THR A 241 -6.26 3.22 1.20
N SER A 242 -7.24 3.90 0.59
CA SER A 242 -8.61 3.94 1.11
C SER A 242 -9.22 2.55 1.22
N GLY A 243 -9.90 2.30 2.33
CA GLY A 243 -10.64 1.07 2.58
C GLY A 243 -9.83 -0.21 2.71
N ILE A 244 -8.51 -0.14 2.69
CA ILE A 244 -7.63 -1.32 2.51
C ILE A 244 -7.93 -2.47 3.50
N PHE A 245 -8.28 -2.17 4.77
CA PHE A 245 -8.58 -3.18 5.81
C PHE A 245 -9.99 -3.06 6.40
N VAL A 246 -10.93 -2.38 5.73
CA VAL A 246 -12.30 -2.22 6.26
C VAL A 246 -12.93 -3.59 6.54
N TYR A 247 -13.43 -3.77 7.78
CA TYR A 247 -13.98 -5.05 8.28
C TYR A 247 -13.01 -6.23 8.24
N ALA A 248 -11.70 -6.02 8.10
CA ALA A 248 -10.73 -7.09 8.25
C ALA A 248 -10.46 -7.38 9.74
N ASP A 249 -10.26 -8.66 10.07
CA ASP A 249 -9.98 -9.12 11.43
C ASP A 249 -8.48 -9.03 11.80
N VAL A 250 -7.76 -8.06 11.20
CA VAL A 250 -6.34 -7.87 11.50
C VAL A 250 -6.11 -7.51 12.97
N GLU A 251 -5.16 -8.20 13.57
CA GLU A 251 -4.72 -7.99 14.98
C GLU A 251 -3.46 -7.13 15.03
N GLU A 252 -2.63 -7.19 13.95
CA GLU A 252 -1.38 -6.46 13.81
C GLU A 252 -1.23 -5.92 12.39
N VAL A 253 -0.87 -4.64 12.29
CA VAL A 253 -0.47 -3.98 11.04
C VAL A 253 0.84 -3.25 11.27
N LEU A 254 1.90 -3.67 10.58
CA LEU A 254 3.22 -3.04 10.62
C LEU A 254 3.38 -2.14 9.39
N LEU A 255 3.64 -0.86 9.63
CA LEU A 255 3.71 0.17 8.59
C LEU A 255 5.17 0.53 8.26
N PRO A 256 5.51 0.80 6.98
CA PRO A 256 6.87 1.16 6.59
C PRO A 256 7.21 2.59 6.97
N SER A 257 8.49 2.85 7.20
CA SER A 257 9.00 4.21 7.50
C SER A 257 8.82 5.20 6.33
N THR A 258 8.62 4.71 5.13
CA THR A 258 8.33 5.49 3.91
C THR A 258 6.93 6.08 3.88
N LEU A 259 6.01 5.62 4.74
CA LEU A 259 4.61 6.00 4.72
C LEU A 259 4.41 7.50 5.00
N GLN A 260 3.64 8.19 4.17
CA GLN A 260 3.33 9.62 4.27
C GLN A 260 1.86 9.90 4.60
N SER A 261 0.96 8.99 4.21
CA SER A 261 -0.47 9.15 4.46
C SER A 261 -1.19 7.83 4.77
N ILE A 262 -2.22 7.94 5.62
CA ILE A 262 -3.23 6.93 5.88
C ILE A 262 -4.52 7.50 5.32
N GLU A 263 -5.09 6.84 4.31
CA GLU A 263 -6.20 7.37 3.53
C GLU A 263 -7.57 7.11 4.18
N VAL A 264 -8.63 7.55 3.49
CA VAL A 264 -10.01 7.45 3.96
C VAL A 264 -10.36 6.01 4.33
N GLN A 265 -10.88 5.82 5.55
CA GLN A 265 -11.36 4.51 6.06
C GLN A 265 -10.33 3.36 6.02
N ALA A 266 -9.05 3.65 5.91
CA ALA A 266 -8.01 2.62 5.71
C ALA A 266 -8.06 1.48 6.74
N LEU A 267 -8.33 1.78 8.00
CA LEU A 267 -8.40 0.84 9.13
C LEU A 267 -9.77 0.90 9.85
N MET A 268 -10.82 1.32 9.12
CA MET A 268 -12.17 1.40 9.65
C MET A 268 -12.71 0.02 10.00
N LYS A 269 -13.33 -0.10 11.18
CA LYS A 269 -13.95 -1.34 11.68
C LYS A 269 -13.01 -2.55 11.79
N THR A 270 -11.72 -2.31 12.00
CA THR A 270 -10.74 -3.33 12.35
C THR A 270 -10.86 -3.66 13.86
N GLY A 271 -11.91 -4.36 14.24
CA GLY A 271 -12.28 -4.56 15.65
C GLY A 271 -11.25 -5.33 16.49
N LYS A 272 -10.34 -6.08 15.86
CA LYS A 272 -9.28 -6.87 16.54
C LYS A 272 -7.93 -6.16 16.62
N LEU A 273 -7.73 -5.09 15.87
CA LEU A 273 -6.49 -4.31 15.88
C LEU A 273 -6.32 -3.62 17.24
N LYS A 274 -5.25 -3.95 17.97
CA LYS A 274 -5.02 -3.43 19.34
C LYS A 274 -4.15 -2.20 19.38
N SER A 275 -3.18 -2.11 18.50
CA SER A 275 -2.24 -0.98 18.44
C SER A 275 -1.71 -0.78 17.02
N VAL A 276 -1.31 0.43 16.75
CA VAL A 276 -0.57 0.79 15.55
C VAL A 276 0.39 1.93 15.86
N VAL A 277 1.61 1.83 15.36
CA VAL A 277 2.60 2.92 15.40
C VAL A 277 2.50 3.66 14.08
N ILE A 278 2.06 4.92 14.13
CA ILE A 278 1.99 5.78 12.94
C ILE A 278 3.41 6.28 12.64
N PRO A 279 4.02 5.92 11.50
CA PRO A 279 5.39 6.31 11.20
C PRO A 279 5.65 7.82 11.20
N GLN A 280 6.88 8.22 11.53
CA GLN A 280 7.30 9.62 11.70
C GLN A 280 7.01 10.51 10.47
N ASN A 281 7.06 9.93 9.27
CA ASN A 281 6.86 10.66 8.01
C ASN A 281 5.39 10.88 7.66
N VAL A 282 4.44 10.30 8.41
CA VAL A 282 3.01 10.48 8.16
C VAL A 282 2.61 11.91 8.46
N LYS A 283 2.02 12.58 7.47
CA LYS A 283 1.52 13.95 7.53
C LYS A 283 0.00 14.04 7.49
N TYR A 284 -0.66 12.99 7.05
CA TYR A 284 -2.10 12.97 6.79
C TYR A 284 -2.75 11.68 7.31
N ILE A 285 -3.84 11.82 8.08
CA ILE A 285 -4.74 10.75 8.48
C ILE A 285 -6.13 11.12 7.95
N GLY A 286 -6.65 10.30 7.04
CA GLY A 286 -7.88 10.51 6.29
C GLY A 286 -9.16 10.39 7.13
N GLN A 287 -10.27 10.78 6.49
CA GLN A 287 -11.59 10.71 7.09
C GLN A 287 -11.90 9.27 7.52
N GLU A 288 -12.39 9.13 8.77
CA GLU A 288 -12.80 7.85 9.33
C GLU A 288 -11.72 6.75 9.29
N ALA A 289 -10.43 7.10 9.18
CA ALA A 289 -9.35 6.14 8.96
C ALA A 289 -9.31 5.01 9.99
N PHE A 290 -9.63 5.27 11.26
CA PHE A 290 -9.70 4.31 12.36
C PHE A 290 -11.09 4.21 12.99
N ARG A 291 -12.13 4.69 12.30
CA ARG A 291 -13.49 4.66 12.85
C ARG A 291 -13.90 3.25 13.26
N GLU A 292 -14.44 3.11 14.48
CA GLU A 292 -14.89 1.84 15.06
C GLU A 292 -13.79 0.74 15.08
N SER A 293 -12.51 1.12 15.10
CA SER A 293 -11.40 0.18 15.25
C SER A 293 -11.25 -0.27 16.71
N GLY A 294 -10.62 -1.43 16.91
CA GLY A 294 -10.38 -2.01 18.24
C GLY A 294 -9.15 -1.45 18.97
N ILE A 295 -8.48 -0.42 18.41
CA ILE A 295 -7.23 0.11 18.96
C ILE A 295 -7.37 0.55 20.41
N ILE A 296 -6.34 0.20 21.22
CA ILE A 296 -6.25 0.57 22.63
C ILE A 296 -5.37 1.81 22.79
N ASN A 297 -4.26 1.85 22.07
CA ASN A 297 -3.30 2.95 22.11
C ASN A 297 -2.89 3.33 20.69
N VAL A 298 -2.66 4.62 20.47
CA VAL A 298 -2.07 5.14 19.23
C VAL A 298 -0.98 6.16 19.54
N GLN A 299 0.13 6.08 18.80
CA GLN A 299 1.21 7.05 18.86
C GLN A 299 1.21 7.89 17.58
N LEU A 300 1.03 9.19 17.71
CA LEU A 300 0.99 10.14 16.61
C LEU A 300 2.31 10.89 16.50
N PRO A 301 2.87 11.09 15.28
CA PRO A 301 4.05 11.94 15.12
C PRO A 301 3.71 13.41 15.41
N ASN A 302 4.58 14.10 16.15
CA ASN A 302 4.44 15.54 16.43
C ASN A 302 4.47 16.42 15.18
N GLY A 303 4.92 15.88 14.05
CA GLY A 303 5.00 16.58 12.77
C GLY A 303 3.79 16.37 11.86
N ILE A 304 2.68 15.80 12.35
CA ILE A 304 1.48 15.57 11.53
C ILE A 304 0.84 16.89 11.09
N SER A 305 0.35 16.97 9.86
CA SER A 305 -0.27 18.17 9.31
C SER A 305 -1.80 18.15 9.42
N THR A 306 -2.42 16.99 9.14
CA THR A 306 -3.89 16.93 9.14
C THR A 306 -4.39 15.59 9.66
N ILE A 307 -5.34 15.66 10.60
CA ILE A 307 -6.21 14.55 11.00
C ILE A 307 -7.62 14.95 10.59
N VAL A 308 -8.20 14.21 9.62
CA VAL A 308 -9.48 14.55 8.99
C VAL A 308 -10.67 14.09 9.86
N ASP A 309 -11.85 14.58 9.53
CA ASP A 309 -13.09 14.32 10.26
C ASP A 309 -13.26 12.86 10.66
N ARG A 310 -13.65 12.66 11.93
CA ARG A 310 -13.98 11.35 12.49
C ARG A 310 -12.88 10.29 12.40
N ALA A 311 -11.61 10.68 12.28
CA ALA A 311 -10.50 9.74 12.07
C ALA A 311 -10.48 8.60 13.11
N PHE A 312 -10.78 8.87 14.38
CA PHE A 312 -10.84 7.90 15.48
C PHE A 312 -12.24 7.83 16.12
N TYR A 313 -13.28 8.07 15.31
CA TYR A 313 -14.66 8.12 15.78
C TYR A 313 -15.15 6.75 16.25
N TYR A 314 -15.77 6.69 17.45
CA TYR A 314 -16.30 5.46 18.04
C TYR A 314 -15.26 4.34 18.20
N CYS A 315 -14.04 4.63 18.66
CA CYS A 315 -13.05 3.64 19.05
C CYS A 315 -13.31 3.20 20.50
N PRO A 316 -14.01 2.07 20.73
CA PRO A 316 -14.53 1.73 22.05
C PRO A 316 -13.43 1.37 23.05
N ASN A 317 -12.28 0.87 22.57
CA ASN A 317 -11.18 0.40 23.40
C ASN A 317 -10.06 1.45 23.56
N LEU A 318 -10.12 2.58 22.86
CA LEU A 318 -9.05 3.58 22.87
C LEU A 318 -8.93 4.22 24.26
N THR A 319 -7.77 4.03 24.90
CA THR A 319 -7.45 4.54 26.25
C THR A 319 -6.49 5.71 26.22
N GLU A 320 -5.56 5.69 25.24
CA GLU A 320 -4.46 6.65 25.17
C GLU A 320 -4.13 7.06 23.73
N VAL A 321 -3.95 8.36 23.54
CA VAL A 321 -3.31 8.97 22.39
C VAL A 321 -2.07 9.68 22.88
N SER A 322 -0.89 9.20 22.50
CA SER A 322 0.40 9.82 22.82
C SER A 322 1.08 10.39 21.56
N THR A 323 2.08 11.21 21.77
CA THR A 323 2.81 11.85 20.68
C THR A 323 4.31 11.63 20.77
N TYR A 324 5.01 11.65 19.64
CA TYR A 324 6.44 11.44 19.61
C TYR A 324 7.13 12.18 18.45
N GLY A 325 8.45 12.23 18.50
CA GLY A 325 9.31 12.78 17.45
C GLY A 325 9.29 14.33 17.37
N PRO A 326 10.07 14.88 16.43
CA PRO A 326 10.19 16.32 16.26
C PRO A 326 8.93 16.96 15.65
N VAL A 327 8.78 18.26 15.92
CA VAL A 327 7.72 19.09 15.31
C VAL A 327 8.19 19.51 13.92
N SER A 328 7.29 19.44 12.94
CA SER A 328 7.54 20.02 11.62
C SER A 328 7.19 21.52 11.63
N ASP A 329 8.12 22.38 11.26
CA ASP A 329 7.89 23.83 11.23
C ASP A 329 7.10 24.31 10.01
N ASN A 330 6.94 23.45 8.99
CA ASN A 330 6.41 23.82 7.66
C ASN A 330 4.92 23.49 7.44
N ALA A 331 4.10 23.39 8.48
CA ALA A 331 2.67 23.12 8.34
C ALA A 331 1.84 24.30 8.88
N PRO A 332 1.66 25.40 8.11
CA PRO A 332 0.95 26.60 8.57
C PRO A 332 -0.52 26.33 8.94
N ASP A 333 -1.16 25.34 8.33
CA ASP A 333 -2.58 25.01 8.50
C ASP A 333 -2.80 23.65 9.17
N ALA A 334 -1.83 23.20 9.99
CA ALA A 334 -1.93 21.91 10.67
C ALA A 334 -3.18 21.87 11.58
N MET A 335 -4.04 20.85 11.37
CA MET A 335 -5.32 20.76 12.06
C MET A 335 -5.74 19.34 12.42
N ILE A 336 -6.52 19.25 13.49
CA ILE A 336 -7.40 18.13 13.75
C ILE A 336 -8.82 18.61 13.41
N GLN A 337 -9.47 17.98 12.44
CA GLN A 337 -10.80 18.34 11.98
C GLN A 337 -11.90 17.86 12.96
N ALA A 338 -13.17 17.86 12.54
CA ALA A 338 -14.28 17.67 13.44
C ALA A 338 -14.44 16.20 13.92
N TYR A 339 -14.89 16.06 15.15
CA TYR A 339 -15.37 14.82 15.76
C TYR A 339 -14.34 13.69 15.81
N CYS A 340 -13.03 14.00 15.77
CA CYS A 340 -11.99 12.98 15.59
C CYS A 340 -11.97 11.90 16.68
N PHE A 341 -12.23 12.26 17.93
CA PHE A 341 -12.20 11.32 19.06
C PHE A 341 -13.55 11.19 19.79
N VAL A 342 -14.65 11.52 19.13
CA VAL A 342 -16.00 11.36 19.70
C VAL A 342 -16.33 9.88 19.86
N GLY A 343 -16.99 9.53 20.96
CA GLY A 343 -17.45 8.15 21.20
C GLY A 343 -16.34 7.17 21.57
N CYS A 344 -15.26 7.68 22.20
CA CYS A 344 -14.18 6.87 22.76
C CYS A 344 -14.31 6.80 24.31
N PRO A 345 -15.24 5.99 24.86
CA PRO A 345 -15.63 6.06 26.28
C PRO A 345 -14.50 5.68 27.25
N ASN A 346 -13.45 5.04 26.74
CA ASN A 346 -12.31 4.62 27.54
C ASN A 346 -11.11 5.59 27.44
N LEU A 347 -11.18 6.60 26.56
CA LEU A 347 -10.11 7.58 26.38
C LEU A 347 -9.91 8.37 27.69
N SER A 348 -8.72 8.21 28.29
CA SER A 348 -8.34 8.87 29.54
C SER A 348 -7.15 9.82 29.37
N ARG A 349 -6.30 9.57 28.37
CA ARG A 349 -5.15 10.41 28.04
C ARG A 349 -5.17 10.81 26.56
N LEU A 350 -5.14 12.10 26.31
CA LEU A 350 -5.02 12.65 24.97
C LEU A 350 -3.87 13.67 24.94
N GLU A 351 -2.84 13.36 24.17
CA GLU A 351 -1.82 14.32 23.77
C GLU A 351 -2.13 14.83 22.36
N ILE A 352 -2.15 16.14 22.19
CA ILE A 352 -2.33 16.80 20.91
C ILE A 352 -0.96 16.99 20.26
N PRO A 353 -0.76 16.54 19.01
CA PRO A 353 0.53 16.75 18.34
C PRO A 353 0.94 18.23 18.30
N ARG A 354 2.20 18.49 18.57
CA ARG A 354 2.70 19.86 18.76
C ARG A 354 2.71 20.72 17.49
N SER A 355 2.59 20.12 16.31
CA SER A 355 2.41 20.84 15.05
C SER A 355 1.05 21.48 14.90
N ILE A 356 0.02 20.97 15.60
CA ILE A 356 -1.38 21.37 15.42
C ILE A 356 -1.60 22.83 15.80
N ARG A 357 -2.34 23.54 14.94
CA ARG A 357 -2.71 24.96 15.09
C ARG A 357 -4.23 25.16 15.25
N ILE A 358 -5.03 24.24 14.71
CA ILE A 358 -6.48 24.34 14.74
C ILE A 358 -7.08 23.06 15.35
N LEU A 359 -7.89 23.23 16.38
CA LEU A 359 -8.69 22.16 16.98
C LEU A 359 -10.12 22.24 16.45
N GLY A 360 -10.56 21.15 15.82
CA GLY A 360 -11.86 21.04 15.15
C GLY A 360 -13.05 20.98 16.11
N GLN A 361 -14.23 21.07 15.52
CA GLN A 361 -15.50 20.98 16.23
C GLN A 361 -15.63 19.60 16.91
N GLY A 362 -16.14 19.58 18.13
CA GLY A 362 -16.48 18.34 18.82
C GLY A 362 -15.30 17.38 19.02
N LEU A 363 -14.06 17.88 19.10
CA LEU A 363 -12.83 17.08 19.06
C LEU A 363 -12.90 15.82 19.95
N ILE A 364 -13.29 15.98 21.22
CA ILE A 364 -13.39 14.89 22.21
C ILE A 364 -14.76 14.86 22.91
N THR A 365 -15.77 15.43 22.31
CA THR A 365 -17.11 15.49 22.91
C THR A 365 -17.60 14.13 23.38
N GLY A 366 -18.12 14.06 24.61
CA GLY A 366 -18.69 12.86 25.21
C GLY A 366 -17.70 11.98 25.97
N ASN A 367 -16.39 12.25 25.94
CA ASN A 367 -15.38 11.43 26.63
C ASN A 367 -15.23 11.83 28.10
N GLN A 368 -15.86 11.07 29.02
CA GLN A 368 -15.93 11.39 30.43
C GLN A 368 -14.67 11.07 31.24
N LYS A 369 -13.75 10.25 30.70
CA LYS A 369 -12.53 9.83 31.41
C LYS A 369 -11.34 10.77 31.21
N VAL A 370 -11.39 11.65 30.21
CA VAL A 370 -10.36 12.69 30.01
C VAL A 370 -10.53 13.75 31.11
N ASN A 371 -9.65 13.76 32.09
CA ASN A 371 -9.71 14.70 33.23
C ASN A 371 -8.72 15.87 33.12
N LYS A 372 -7.67 15.73 32.32
CA LYS A 372 -6.63 16.73 32.06
C LYS A 372 -6.37 16.86 30.56
N LEU A 373 -6.25 18.09 30.10
CA LEU A 373 -5.99 18.43 28.70
C LEU A 373 -4.87 19.45 28.59
N THR A 374 -3.87 19.16 27.78
CA THR A 374 -2.84 20.14 27.42
C THR A 374 -3.05 20.61 25.98
N ILE A 375 -3.19 21.92 25.79
CA ILE A 375 -3.32 22.60 24.49
C ILE A 375 -1.94 23.16 24.13
N PRO A 376 -1.29 22.63 23.07
CA PRO A 376 0.07 23.04 22.68
C PRO A 376 0.19 24.51 22.31
N SER A 377 1.42 25.03 22.43
CA SER A 377 1.73 26.44 22.21
C SER A 377 1.44 26.95 20.81
N ARG A 378 1.40 26.09 19.80
CA ARG A 378 1.09 26.44 18.40
C ARG A 378 -0.39 26.57 18.09
N VAL A 379 -1.30 26.16 18.99
CA VAL A 379 -2.72 26.24 18.76
C VAL A 379 -3.16 27.70 18.73
N VAL A 380 -3.75 28.13 17.62
CA VAL A 380 -4.24 29.50 17.38
C VAL A 380 -5.75 29.60 17.26
N ARG A 381 -6.45 28.44 17.12
CA ARG A 381 -7.91 28.39 17.03
C ARG A 381 -8.48 27.13 17.66
N ILE A 382 -9.60 27.29 18.38
CA ILE A 382 -10.41 26.21 18.95
C ILE A 382 -11.84 26.41 18.46
N ASN A 383 -12.39 25.40 17.76
CA ASN A 383 -13.73 25.48 17.17
C ASN A 383 -14.84 25.08 18.17
N PHE A 384 -16.10 25.16 17.71
CA PHE A 384 -17.28 24.90 18.52
C PHE A 384 -17.23 23.53 19.21
N SER A 385 -17.68 23.48 20.45
CA SER A 385 -17.91 22.23 21.21
C SER A 385 -16.70 21.28 21.23
N ALA A 386 -15.47 21.78 21.01
CA ALA A 386 -14.28 20.93 20.94
C ALA A 386 -14.14 20.02 22.17
N PHE A 387 -14.57 20.49 23.34
CA PHE A 387 -14.41 19.80 24.63
C PHE A 387 -15.71 19.64 25.40
N ASP A 388 -16.87 19.86 24.77
CA ASP A 388 -18.16 19.76 25.42
C ASP A 388 -18.47 18.38 25.94
N ASN A 389 -19.24 18.31 27.01
CA ASN A 389 -19.69 17.06 27.62
C ASN A 389 -18.55 16.07 27.90
N THR A 390 -17.42 16.57 28.43
CA THR A 390 -16.26 15.76 28.82
C THR A 390 -16.04 15.80 30.32
N GLY A 391 -15.17 14.91 30.83
CA GLY A 391 -14.75 14.88 32.23
C GLY A 391 -13.60 15.83 32.57
N VAL A 392 -13.18 16.71 31.66
CA VAL A 392 -12.02 17.58 31.83
C VAL A 392 -12.20 18.50 33.04
N LYS A 393 -11.23 18.47 33.96
CA LYS A 393 -11.15 19.29 35.16
C LYS A 393 -10.03 20.32 35.10
N GLU A 394 -8.90 19.93 34.56
CA GLU A 394 -7.71 20.78 34.41
C GLU A 394 -7.36 20.99 32.94
N VAL A 395 -7.17 22.23 32.55
CA VAL A 395 -6.70 22.60 31.20
C VAL A 395 -5.38 23.34 31.34
N ILE A 396 -4.33 22.88 30.65
CA ILE A 396 -3.07 23.60 30.50
C ILE A 396 -3.02 24.16 29.08
N VAL A 397 -2.82 25.48 28.95
CA VAL A 397 -2.63 26.12 27.65
C VAL A 397 -1.21 26.64 27.58
N GLU A 398 -0.45 26.14 26.61
CA GLU A 398 0.97 26.52 26.46
C GLU A 398 1.14 27.83 25.63
N ALA A 399 0.13 28.24 24.87
CA ALA A 399 0.19 29.42 24.03
C ALA A 399 0.22 30.71 24.88
N VAL A 400 1.07 31.67 24.52
CA VAL A 400 1.12 33.00 25.15
C VAL A 400 -0.05 33.88 24.67
N THR A 401 -0.43 33.76 23.39
CA THR A 401 -1.59 34.42 22.82
C THR A 401 -2.80 33.51 22.94
N PRO A 402 -3.92 33.99 23.53
CA PRO A 402 -5.13 33.19 23.61
C PRO A 402 -5.61 32.72 22.23
N PRO A 403 -5.79 31.39 22.01
CA PRO A 403 -6.38 30.91 20.77
C PRO A 403 -7.73 31.52 20.46
N ALA A 404 -7.95 31.89 19.19
CA ALA A 404 -9.23 32.43 18.74
C ALA A 404 -10.36 31.41 18.93
N THR A 405 -11.52 31.89 19.31
CA THR A 405 -12.76 31.11 19.48
C THR A 405 -13.79 31.54 18.43
N PRO A 406 -14.78 30.68 18.11
CA PRO A 406 -15.85 31.04 17.17
C PRO A 406 -16.64 32.26 17.57
N GLU A 407 -17.31 32.87 16.61
CA GLU A 407 -18.34 33.92 16.86
C GLU A 407 -19.62 33.26 17.40
N GLY A 408 -20.33 33.96 18.31
CA GLY A 408 -21.55 33.45 18.94
C GLY A 408 -21.31 32.73 20.27
N GLU A 409 -22.22 31.80 20.61
CA GLU A 409 -22.14 31.07 21.87
C GLU A 409 -21.09 29.96 21.82
N TRP A 410 -19.87 30.30 22.18
CA TRP A 410 -18.84 29.30 22.45
C TRP A 410 -18.95 28.83 23.90
N TYR A 411 -19.31 27.58 24.11
CA TYR A 411 -19.41 27.02 25.46
C TYR A 411 -18.04 26.69 26.03
N GLY A 412 -17.00 26.59 25.17
CA GLY A 412 -15.57 26.47 25.53
C GLY A 412 -15.25 25.16 26.16
N PHE A 413 -15.26 25.16 27.48
CA PHE A 413 -14.93 24.00 28.28
C PHE A 413 -16.15 23.48 29.04
N PRO A 414 -16.19 22.19 29.42
CA PRO A 414 -17.29 21.63 30.18
C PRO A 414 -17.41 22.28 31.56
N LYS A 415 -18.60 22.19 32.17
CA LYS A 415 -18.84 22.71 33.53
C LYS A 415 -17.92 22.08 34.59
N THR A 416 -17.37 20.91 34.31
CA THR A 416 -16.43 20.17 35.17
C THR A 416 -15.07 20.86 35.32
N VAL A 417 -14.67 21.77 34.41
CA VAL A 417 -13.40 22.48 34.51
C VAL A 417 -13.33 23.34 35.76
N THR A 418 -12.30 23.08 36.56
CA THR A 418 -12.01 23.82 37.79
C THR A 418 -10.80 24.73 37.66
N SER A 419 -9.90 24.47 36.72
CA SER A 419 -8.64 25.19 36.57
C SER A 419 -8.20 25.28 35.11
N ILE A 420 -7.76 26.45 34.68
CA ILE A 420 -7.15 26.75 33.36
C ILE A 420 -5.82 27.42 33.65
N LEU A 421 -4.73 26.70 33.39
CA LEU A 421 -3.36 27.15 33.64
C LEU A 421 -2.75 27.68 32.36
N VAL A 422 -2.32 28.94 32.35
CA VAL A 422 -1.74 29.64 31.20
C VAL A 422 -0.34 30.16 31.52
N PRO A 423 0.51 30.55 30.57
CA PRO A 423 1.78 31.20 30.85
C PRO A 423 1.57 32.46 31.75
N ALA A 424 2.45 32.66 32.75
CA ALA A 424 2.28 33.70 33.74
C ALA A 424 2.07 35.11 33.11
N GLN A 425 2.85 35.45 32.07
CA GLN A 425 2.75 36.72 31.35
C GLN A 425 1.46 36.86 30.52
N ALA A 426 0.69 35.78 30.32
CA ALA A 426 -0.52 35.78 29.48
C ALA A 426 -1.84 35.80 30.29
N VAL A 427 -1.78 35.70 31.63
CA VAL A 427 -2.97 35.58 32.46
C VAL A 427 -4.03 36.64 32.17
N GLU A 428 -3.65 37.93 32.15
CA GLU A 428 -4.60 39.02 31.88
C GLU A 428 -5.12 39.04 30.45
N ALA A 429 -4.27 38.64 29.48
CA ALA A 429 -4.71 38.48 28.08
C ALA A 429 -5.81 37.42 27.96
N TYR A 430 -5.66 36.28 28.67
CA TYR A 430 -6.67 35.23 28.67
C TYR A 430 -7.96 35.65 29.39
N LYS A 431 -7.86 36.32 30.53
CA LYS A 431 -9.04 36.79 31.28
C LYS A 431 -9.89 37.78 30.51
N THR A 432 -9.29 38.53 29.59
CA THR A 432 -9.98 39.57 28.80
C THR A 432 -10.34 39.12 27.38
N ALA A 433 -9.69 38.06 26.89
CA ALA A 433 -9.91 37.54 25.54
C ALA A 433 -11.34 37.03 25.35
N ARG A 434 -11.93 37.30 24.19
CA ARG A 434 -13.26 36.82 23.81
C ARG A 434 -13.35 35.29 23.95
N GLY A 435 -14.43 34.83 24.61
CA GLY A 435 -14.71 33.44 24.86
C GLY A 435 -13.97 32.89 26.10
N TRP A 436 -12.72 33.28 26.33
CA TRP A 436 -11.94 32.91 27.50
C TRP A 436 -12.40 33.65 28.76
N ASN A 437 -12.84 34.88 28.62
CA ASN A 437 -13.34 35.74 29.70
C ASN A 437 -14.48 35.11 30.50
N LYS A 438 -15.26 34.21 29.91
CA LYS A 438 -16.29 33.40 30.63
C LYS A 438 -15.70 32.51 31.73
N PHE A 439 -14.40 32.26 31.68
CA PHE A 439 -13.65 31.41 32.62
C PHE A 439 -12.62 32.18 33.45
N ALA A 440 -12.72 33.53 33.48
CA ALA A 440 -11.71 34.40 34.13
C ALA A 440 -11.36 33.96 35.56
N GLU A 441 -12.36 33.59 36.36
CA GLU A 441 -12.20 33.09 37.73
C GLU A 441 -11.38 31.78 37.86
N LYS A 442 -11.29 30.99 36.76
CA LYS A 442 -10.60 29.72 36.72
C LYS A 442 -9.20 29.81 36.08
N ILE A 443 -8.88 31.00 35.52
CA ILE A 443 -7.60 31.21 34.83
C ILE A 443 -6.54 31.65 35.82
N ALA A 444 -5.44 30.94 35.86
CA ALA A 444 -4.28 31.20 36.71
C ALA A 444 -2.95 30.95 35.95
N ALA A 445 -1.89 31.51 36.50
CA ALA A 445 -0.55 31.22 36.01
C ALA A 445 -0.21 29.73 36.25
N ARG A 446 0.39 29.09 35.26
CA ARG A 446 0.99 27.76 35.47
C ARG A 446 2.23 27.93 36.35
N PRO A 447 2.50 26.98 37.25
CA PRO A 447 3.71 26.93 38.06
C PRO A 447 4.99 26.94 37.22
#